data_a0f5b03367c2a7efa82da2c0a12eef17
#
_entry.id   a0f5b03367c2a7efa82da2c0a12eef17
#
_cell.length_a   1.000
_cell.length_b   1.000
_cell.length_c   1.000
_cell.angle_alpha   90.00
_cell.angle_beta   90.00
_cell.angle_gamma   90.00
#
_symmetry.space_group_name_H-M   'P 1'
#
loop_
_entity.id
_entity.type
_entity.pdbx_description
1 polymer ?
#
loop_
_entity_poly.entity_id
_entity_poly.type
_entity_poly.pdbx_seq_one_letter_code
_entity_poly.pdbx_strand_id
1 'polypeptide(L)'
;VWPDGKPFAVCLTHDVDQVSLHSLRQASRGRLVALMNGVGAGSPVKAIRGLVGLGFDVVRAVKRAAAAKGADPVHCYEHWLEVEAQVGARSTFFFWPGWKAVVRRHASDCLYDMEDRVVFDEQRCTVAEMIREIDRRGWEIGLHPSWYSFDDEEEMKRQKAALEEALGHEVVSVRQHYLHYDIRVTPRVQAAAGFKYDATLGFNDNVGFRFGTCYPWRLWDLETEKELPIVEVPLIIQDGAMLNPAKGMRLDEETSFQYVKQIATEVERVGGVLTLLWHPNSVANKPWWNLYCRSLVYLKEKQAFFAPIRELAEATNCHPIIKDQTIS
;
A
#
# COMPACT_ATOMS: atom_id res chain seq x y z
N VAL A 1 -14.91 -17.82 13.91
CA VAL A 1 -15.11 -18.48 12.61
C VAL A 1 -15.50 -17.39 11.63
N TRP A 2 -14.77 -17.27 10.54
CA TRP A 2 -15.03 -16.29 9.47
C TRP A 2 -16.29 -16.65 8.67
N PRO A 3 -16.82 -15.76 7.83
CA PRO A 3 -17.94 -16.07 6.95
C PRO A 3 -17.76 -17.41 6.24
N ASP A 4 -18.86 -18.10 5.95
CA ASP A 4 -18.88 -19.44 5.32
C ASP A 4 -18.09 -20.53 6.07
N GLY A 5 -17.85 -20.37 7.38
CA GLY A 5 -17.12 -21.33 8.19
C GLY A 5 -15.61 -21.39 7.91
N LYS A 6 -15.05 -20.35 7.29
CA LYS A 6 -13.63 -20.30 6.93
C LYS A 6 -12.74 -20.26 8.18
N PRO A 7 -11.57 -20.96 8.15
CA PRO A 7 -10.71 -21.09 9.35
C PRO A 7 -9.95 -19.80 9.69
N PHE A 8 -9.59 -18.99 8.72
CA PHE A 8 -8.89 -17.71 8.90
C PHE A 8 -9.18 -16.79 7.72
N ALA A 9 -8.78 -15.53 7.82
CA ALA A 9 -8.94 -14.56 6.75
C ALA A 9 -7.61 -14.13 6.12
N VAL A 10 -7.71 -13.64 4.89
CA VAL A 10 -6.60 -13.08 4.13
C VAL A 10 -6.99 -11.71 3.62
N CYS A 11 -6.17 -10.71 3.93
CA CYS A 11 -6.27 -9.36 3.42
C CYS A 11 -5.13 -9.11 2.41
N LEU A 12 -5.47 -9.00 1.14
CA LEU A 12 -4.52 -8.62 0.11
C LEU A 12 -4.49 -7.10 0.00
N THR A 13 -3.29 -6.52 -0.07
CA THR A 13 -3.12 -5.07 -0.17
C THR A 13 -2.00 -4.70 -1.13
N HIS A 14 -2.13 -3.52 -1.76
CA HIS A 14 -1.17 -3.01 -2.73
C HIS A 14 -0.87 -1.54 -2.48
N ASP A 15 0.41 -1.20 -2.31
CA ASP A 15 0.86 0.19 -2.24
C ASP A 15 1.28 0.63 -3.64
N VAL A 16 0.56 1.62 -4.18
CA VAL A 16 0.74 2.10 -5.56
C VAL A 16 1.70 3.27 -5.56
N ASP A 17 2.99 2.97 -5.48
CA ASP A 17 4.06 3.98 -5.50
C ASP A 17 4.30 4.56 -6.90
N GLN A 18 3.99 3.79 -7.94
CA GLN A 18 4.25 4.13 -9.33
C GLN A 18 3.12 3.66 -10.24
N VAL A 19 2.72 4.54 -11.15
CA VAL A 19 1.73 4.22 -12.19
C VAL A 19 2.34 4.18 -13.58
N SER A 20 3.62 4.52 -13.74
CA SER A 20 4.38 4.43 -14.99
C SER A 20 5.88 4.53 -14.71
N LEU A 21 6.68 3.69 -15.36
CA LEU A 21 8.15 3.78 -15.36
C LEU A 21 8.70 4.72 -16.46
N HIS A 22 7.86 5.12 -17.40
CA HIS A 22 8.27 5.86 -18.61
C HIS A 22 7.75 7.30 -18.65
N SER A 23 7.09 7.77 -17.58
CA SER A 23 6.49 9.11 -17.54
C SER A 23 7.55 10.22 -17.43
N LEU A 24 7.65 11.06 -18.47
CA LEU A 24 8.47 12.27 -18.46
C LEU A 24 8.02 13.28 -17.39
N ARG A 25 6.70 13.36 -17.12
CA ARG A 25 6.14 14.24 -16.07
C ARG A 25 6.63 13.83 -14.70
N GLN A 26 6.60 12.53 -14.39
CA GLN A 26 7.09 12.01 -13.10
C GLN A 26 8.61 12.23 -12.97
N ALA A 27 9.38 12.00 -14.02
CA ALA A 27 10.82 12.30 -14.03
C ALA A 27 11.10 13.78 -13.76
N SER A 28 10.32 14.71 -14.33
CA SER A 28 10.44 16.15 -14.11
C SER A 28 10.09 16.54 -12.66
N ARG A 29 9.03 15.95 -12.09
CA ARG A 29 8.64 16.17 -10.69
C ARG A 29 9.71 15.69 -9.72
N GLY A 30 10.28 14.50 -9.96
CA GLY A 30 11.39 13.97 -9.15
C GLY A 30 12.60 14.90 -9.12
N ARG A 31 12.92 15.55 -10.24
CA ARG A 31 13.99 16.57 -10.31
C ARG A 31 13.64 17.84 -9.54
N LEU A 32 12.41 18.29 -9.63
CA LEU A 32 11.96 19.46 -8.87
C LEU A 32 12.09 19.20 -7.36
N VAL A 33 11.68 18.03 -6.87
CA VAL A 33 11.86 17.65 -5.45
C VAL A 33 13.33 17.60 -5.06
N ALA A 34 14.19 17.02 -5.90
CA ALA A 34 15.63 16.96 -5.63
C ALA A 34 16.27 18.35 -5.56
N LEU A 35 15.82 19.27 -6.43
CA LEU A 35 16.27 20.67 -6.42
C LEU A 35 15.80 21.38 -5.16
N MET A 36 14.53 21.29 -4.80
CA MET A 36 13.96 21.91 -3.59
C MET A 36 14.67 21.43 -2.32
N ASN A 37 14.91 20.14 -2.19
CA ASN A 37 15.63 19.56 -1.05
C ASN A 37 17.13 19.95 -1.05
N GLY A 38 17.72 20.12 -2.22
CA GLY A 38 19.10 20.62 -2.36
C GLY A 38 19.28 22.08 -1.94
N VAL A 39 18.33 22.94 -2.29
CA VAL A 39 18.29 24.36 -1.90
C VAL A 39 18.02 24.48 -0.39
N GLY A 40 17.06 23.75 0.14
CA GLY A 40 16.73 23.74 1.58
C GLY A 40 17.88 23.27 2.48
N ALA A 41 18.78 22.45 1.95
CA ALA A 41 19.99 21.98 2.66
C ALA A 41 21.21 22.95 2.53
N GLY A 42 21.04 24.12 1.88
CA GLY A 42 22.10 25.13 1.72
C GLY A 42 23.31 24.65 0.89
N SER A 43 23.17 23.63 0.05
CA SER A 43 24.26 23.05 -0.73
C SER A 43 24.16 23.40 -2.21
N PRO A 44 24.87 24.43 -2.70
CA PRO A 44 24.86 24.82 -4.11
C PRO A 44 25.34 23.70 -5.04
N VAL A 45 26.22 22.83 -4.58
CA VAL A 45 26.72 21.67 -5.35
C VAL A 45 25.61 20.64 -5.58
N LYS A 46 24.72 20.40 -4.60
CA LYS A 46 23.56 19.52 -4.77
C LYS A 46 22.53 20.10 -5.71
N ALA A 47 22.31 21.43 -5.67
CA ALA A 47 21.44 22.13 -6.59
C ALA A 47 21.93 22.09 -8.04
N ILE A 48 23.25 22.31 -8.27
CA ILE A 48 23.88 22.22 -9.60
C ILE A 48 23.87 20.79 -10.12
N ARG A 49 24.16 19.77 -9.29
CA ARG A 49 24.02 18.35 -9.68
C ARG A 49 22.58 18.00 -10.03
N GLY A 50 21.59 18.59 -9.36
CA GLY A 50 20.18 18.47 -9.71
C GLY A 50 19.88 19.00 -11.12
N LEU A 51 20.41 20.18 -11.47
CA LEU A 51 20.22 20.81 -12.78
C LEU A 51 20.92 20.07 -13.91
N VAL A 52 22.20 19.68 -13.72
CA VAL A 52 22.97 18.93 -14.72
C VAL A 52 22.38 17.53 -14.94
N GLY A 53 21.88 16.89 -13.87
CA GLY A 53 21.17 15.62 -13.97
C GLY A 53 19.85 15.70 -14.76
N LEU A 54 19.20 16.87 -14.82
CA LEU A 54 17.93 17.07 -15.55
C LEU A 54 18.04 16.67 -17.02
N GLY A 55 19.11 17.14 -17.70
CA GLY A 55 19.34 16.81 -19.11
C GLY A 55 19.58 15.32 -19.35
N PHE A 56 20.36 14.67 -18.47
CA PHE A 56 20.66 13.23 -18.61
C PHE A 56 19.47 12.33 -18.33
N ASP A 57 18.57 12.71 -17.41
CA ASP A 57 17.42 11.87 -17.09
C ASP A 57 16.26 12.08 -18.06
N VAL A 58 16.07 13.29 -18.62
CA VAL A 58 15.16 13.48 -19.74
C VAL A 58 15.61 12.64 -20.93
N VAL A 59 16.91 12.67 -21.27
CA VAL A 59 17.47 11.82 -22.34
C VAL A 59 17.33 10.33 -22.01
N ARG A 60 17.52 9.94 -20.75
CA ARG A 60 17.35 8.56 -20.29
C ARG A 60 15.88 8.12 -20.32
N ALA A 61 14.96 8.99 -19.90
CA ALA A 61 13.52 8.73 -19.95
C ALA A 61 13.02 8.67 -21.41
N VAL A 62 13.47 9.59 -22.27
CA VAL A 62 13.20 9.55 -23.72
C VAL A 62 13.79 8.28 -24.37
N LYS A 63 15.03 7.91 -24.03
CA LYS A 63 15.65 6.67 -24.52
C LYS A 63 14.92 5.43 -24.01
N ARG A 64 14.46 5.41 -22.75
CA ARG A 64 13.66 4.31 -22.19
C ARG A 64 12.28 4.25 -22.86
N ALA A 65 11.60 5.38 -23.03
CA ALA A 65 10.33 5.45 -23.75
C ALA A 65 10.46 5.06 -25.23
N ALA A 66 11.57 5.43 -25.89
CA ALA A 66 11.85 5.05 -27.28
C ALA A 66 12.37 3.60 -27.43
N ALA A 67 13.08 3.08 -26.43
CA ALA A 67 13.56 1.70 -26.41
C ALA A 67 12.49 0.70 -25.94
N ALA A 68 11.45 1.15 -25.26
CA ALA A 68 10.31 0.34 -24.86
C ALA A 68 9.47 0.00 -26.09
N LYS A 69 9.88 -1.05 -26.80
CA LYS A 69 9.08 -1.71 -27.87
C LYS A 69 7.86 -2.44 -27.28
N GLY A 70 7.59 -2.32 -25.96
CA GLY A 70 6.50 -2.99 -25.24
C GLY A 70 5.74 -2.03 -24.35
N ALA A 71 4.62 -2.50 -23.80
CA ALA A 71 3.85 -1.80 -22.79
C ALA A 71 4.71 -1.46 -21.56
N ASP A 72 4.40 -0.36 -20.86
CA ASP A 72 5.01 -0.05 -19.58
C ASP A 72 4.71 -1.20 -18.60
N PRO A 73 5.74 -1.84 -17.99
CA PRO A 73 5.50 -3.01 -17.13
C PRO A 73 4.66 -2.70 -15.88
N VAL A 74 4.46 -1.43 -15.55
CA VAL A 74 3.54 -0.99 -14.47
C VAL A 74 2.09 -0.85 -14.98
N HIS A 75 1.86 -0.88 -16.28
CA HIS A 75 0.51 -0.97 -16.86
C HIS A 75 0.02 -2.42 -16.84
N CYS A 76 -0.31 -2.92 -15.66
CA CYS A 76 -0.59 -4.33 -15.42
C CYS A 76 -1.66 -4.55 -14.32
N TYR A 77 -2.40 -3.51 -13.96
CA TYR A 77 -3.39 -3.61 -12.89
C TYR A 77 -4.45 -4.67 -13.17
N GLU A 78 -4.87 -4.82 -14.43
CA GLU A 78 -5.79 -5.86 -14.86
C GLU A 78 -5.30 -7.27 -14.52
N HIS A 79 -3.98 -7.54 -14.62
CA HIS A 79 -3.41 -8.83 -14.23
C HIS A 79 -3.56 -9.11 -12.72
N TRP A 80 -3.42 -8.07 -11.88
CA TRP A 80 -3.66 -8.18 -10.44
C TRP A 80 -5.13 -8.52 -10.19
N LEU A 81 -6.06 -7.77 -10.81
CA LEU A 81 -7.48 -8.02 -10.66
C LEU A 81 -7.87 -9.43 -11.14
N GLU A 82 -7.30 -9.90 -12.25
CA GLU A 82 -7.57 -11.23 -12.82
C GLU A 82 -7.12 -12.36 -11.90
N VAL A 83 -5.86 -12.34 -11.42
CA VAL A 83 -5.36 -13.44 -10.57
C VAL A 83 -6.04 -13.48 -9.21
N GLU A 84 -6.41 -12.34 -8.65
CA GLU A 84 -7.19 -12.27 -7.43
C GLU A 84 -8.60 -12.78 -7.64
N ALA A 85 -9.28 -12.39 -8.71
CA ALA A 85 -10.61 -12.87 -9.05
C ALA A 85 -10.66 -14.40 -9.24
N GLN A 86 -9.59 -15.04 -9.79
CA GLN A 86 -9.49 -16.49 -9.96
C GLN A 86 -9.52 -17.25 -8.62
N VAL A 87 -9.06 -16.63 -7.54
CA VAL A 87 -9.14 -17.20 -6.20
C VAL A 87 -10.36 -16.72 -5.41
N GLY A 88 -11.18 -15.86 -6.00
CA GLY A 88 -12.34 -15.25 -5.35
C GLY A 88 -11.97 -14.09 -4.41
N ALA A 89 -10.78 -13.54 -4.56
CA ALA A 89 -10.29 -12.44 -3.74
C ALA A 89 -10.61 -11.07 -4.35
N ARG A 90 -10.67 -10.07 -3.48
CA ARG A 90 -10.62 -8.64 -3.76
C ARG A 90 -9.63 -8.04 -2.78
N SER A 91 -8.75 -7.17 -3.25
CA SER A 91 -7.75 -6.49 -2.43
C SER A 91 -8.11 -5.02 -2.17
N THR A 92 -7.30 -4.37 -1.32
CA THR A 92 -7.30 -2.93 -1.13
C THR A 92 -6.06 -2.35 -1.81
N PHE A 93 -6.27 -1.43 -2.76
CA PHE A 93 -5.21 -0.66 -3.39
C PHE A 93 -5.07 0.70 -2.69
N PHE A 94 -3.89 0.99 -2.14
CA PHE A 94 -3.57 2.27 -1.54
C PHE A 94 -2.92 3.18 -2.57
N PHE A 95 -3.67 4.22 -2.99
CA PHE A 95 -3.20 5.18 -3.98
C PHE A 95 -2.69 6.45 -3.33
N TRP A 96 -1.62 6.98 -3.88
CA TRP A 96 -1.13 8.33 -3.64
C TRP A 96 -2.18 9.37 -4.03
N PRO A 97 -2.36 10.46 -3.25
CA PRO A 97 -3.44 11.43 -3.48
C PRO A 97 -3.26 12.30 -4.72
N GLY A 98 -2.12 12.19 -5.37
CA GLY A 98 -1.74 13.02 -6.50
C GLY A 98 -0.75 14.13 -6.12
N TRP A 99 0.08 14.52 -7.09
CA TRP A 99 1.13 15.53 -6.92
C TRP A 99 0.60 16.87 -6.40
N LYS A 100 -0.57 17.31 -6.88
CA LYS A 100 -1.15 18.60 -6.53
C LYS A 100 -1.67 18.67 -5.08
N ALA A 101 -2.06 17.54 -4.52
CA ALA A 101 -2.62 17.46 -3.18
C ALA A 101 -1.57 17.58 -2.07
N VAL A 102 -0.28 17.37 -2.37
CA VAL A 102 0.80 17.39 -1.39
C VAL A 102 1.50 18.73 -1.36
N VAL A 103 1.50 19.38 -0.21
CA VAL A 103 2.17 20.69 -0.03
C VAL A 103 3.62 20.50 0.40
N ARG A 104 3.84 19.76 1.47
CA ARG A 104 5.16 19.46 2.01
C ARG A 104 5.67 18.13 1.47
N ARG A 105 6.68 18.18 0.59
CA ARG A 105 7.17 17.02 -0.15
C ARG A 105 8.47 16.46 0.39
N HIS A 106 8.53 15.15 0.49
CA HIS A 106 9.76 14.40 0.76
C HIS A 106 10.33 13.79 -0.51
N ALA A 107 11.64 13.50 -0.52
CA ALA A 107 12.30 12.88 -1.69
C ALA A 107 11.80 11.47 -2.03
N SER A 108 11.21 10.80 -1.06
CA SER A 108 10.63 9.46 -1.22
C SER A 108 9.16 9.47 -1.66
N ASP A 109 8.51 10.65 -1.70
CA ASP A 109 7.10 10.75 -2.09
C ASP A 109 6.88 10.29 -3.53
N CYS A 110 5.68 9.75 -3.81
CA CYS A 110 5.28 9.36 -5.15
C CYS A 110 5.22 10.58 -6.08
N LEU A 111 5.35 10.33 -7.38
CA LEU A 111 5.55 11.41 -8.36
C LEU A 111 4.40 11.54 -9.37
N TYR A 112 3.37 10.69 -9.31
CA TYR A 112 2.23 10.75 -10.21
C TYR A 112 1.14 11.71 -9.72
N ASP A 113 0.23 12.04 -10.61
CA ASP A 113 -0.96 12.85 -10.34
C ASP A 113 -2.19 12.13 -10.90
N MET A 114 -3.37 12.45 -10.41
CA MET A 114 -4.63 11.86 -10.84
C MET A 114 -4.93 12.09 -12.33
N GLU A 115 -4.37 13.14 -12.91
CA GLU A 115 -4.48 13.47 -14.34
C GLU A 115 -3.40 12.82 -15.22
N ASP A 116 -2.43 12.10 -14.63
CA ASP A 116 -1.40 11.41 -15.41
C ASP A 116 -2.04 10.28 -16.24
N ARG A 117 -1.51 10.08 -17.45
CA ARG A 117 -2.03 9.07 -18.37
C ARG A 117 -1.40 7.71 -18.12
N VAL A 118 -2.25 6.70 -18.07
CA VAL A 118 -1.91 5.29 -17.93
C VAL A 118 -2.60 4.48 -19.02
N VAL A 119 -2.30 3.19 -19.08
CA VAL A 119 -3.05 2.22 -19.87
C VAL A 119 -3.73 1.27 -18.90
N PHE A 120 -5.01 1.03 -19.09
CA PHE A 120 -5.81 0.07 -18.35
C PHE A 120 -6.80 -0.58 -19.31
N ASP A 121 -6.92 -1.90 -19.31
CA ASP A 121 -7.69 -2.68 -20.29
C ASP A 121 -7.38 -2.27 -21.76
N GLU A 122 -6.09 -2.16 -22.08
CA GLU A 122 -5.60 -1.74 -23.39
C GLU A 122 -6.01 -0.30 -23.81
N GLN A 123 -6.69 0.44 -22.93
CA GLN A 123 -7.18 1.80 -23.19
C GLN A 123 -6.36 2.84 -22.43
N ARG A 124 -6.16 4.00 -23.08
CA ARG A 124 -5.54 5.15 -22.43
C ARG A 124 -6.56 5.91 -21.59
N CYS A 125 -6.31 5.98 -20.29
CA CYS A 125 -7.12 6.72 -19.35
C CYS A 125 -6.26 7.56 -18.39
N THR A 126 -6.87 8.34 -17.52
CA THR A 126 -6.19 8.99 -16.39
C THR A 126 -6.08 8.03 -15.22
N VAL A 127 -5.19 8.32 -14.25
CA VAL A 127 -5.15 7.59 -12.99
C VAL A 127 -6.50 7.65 -12.28
N ALA A 128 -7.17 8.81 -12.26
CA ALA A 128 -8.50 8.96 -11.69
C ALA A 128 -9.56 8.07 -12.36
N GLU A 129 -9.52 7.92 -13.67
CA GLU A 129 -10.42 7.01 -14.40
C GLU A 129 -10.12 5.55 -14.08
N MET A 130 -8.85 5.18 -14.00
CA MET A 130 -8.42 3.83 -13.63
C MET A 130 -8.88 3.45 -12.22
N ILE A 131 -8.67 4.31 -11.20
CA ILE A 131 -9.07 3.99 -9.83
C ILE A 131 -10.58 3.84 -9.69
N ARG A 132 -11.39 4.67 -10.38
CA ARG A 132 -12.84 4.51 -10.43
C ARG A 132 -13.28 3.18 -11.04
N GLU A 133 -12.57 2.71 -12.07
CA GLU A 133 -12.89 1.43 -12.70
C GLU A 133 -12.48 0.25 -11.83
N ILE A 134 -11.33 0.31 -11.13
CA ILE A 134 -10.90 -0.68 -10.13
C ILE A 134 -11.95 -0.79 -9.02
N ASP A 135 -12.38 0.34 -8.46
CA ASP A 135 -13.41 0.42 -7.42
C ASP A 135 -14.76 -0.14 -7.90
N ARG A 136 -15.21 0.26 -9.09
CA ARG A 136 -16.45 -0.23 -9.71
C ARG A 136 -16.47 -1.76 -9.87
N ARG A 137 -15.31 -2.38 -10.07
CA ARG A 137 -15.15 -3.85 -10.13
C ARG A 137 -15.12 -4.52 -8.77
N GLY A 138 -15.18 -3.75 -7.67
CA GLY A 138 -15.31 -4.24 -6.31
C GLY A 138 -13.99 -4.36 -5.54
N TRP A 139 -12.88 -3.78 -6.03
CA TRP A 139 -11.65 -3.62 -5.27
C TRP A 139 -11.70 -2.34 -4.45
N GLU A 140 -11.24 -2.40 -3.21
CA GLU A 140 -11.23 -1.23 -2.33
C GLU A 140 -10.11 -0.26 -2.70
N ILE A 141 -10.40 1.05 -2.65
CA ILE A 141 -9.40 2.11 -2.79
C ILE A 141 -9.16 2.75 -1.43
N GLY A 142 -7.91 2.75 -0.99
CA GLY A 142 -7.42 3.41 0.21
C GLY A 142 -6.41 4.52 -0.10
N LEU A 143 -6.11 5.36 0.91
CA LEU A 143 -5.12 6.42 0.78
C LEU A 143 -3.71 5.92 1.15
N HIS A 144 -2.73 6.20 0.28
CA HIS A 144 -1.30 6.11 0.54
C HIS A 144 -0.72 7.52 0.68
N PRO A 145 -0.75 8.14 1.89
CA PRO A 145 -0.46 9.57 2.04
C PRO A 145 1.04 9.86 1.99
N SER A 146 1.41 11.14 1.92
CA SER A 146 2.78 11.60 1.83
C SER A 146 3.58 11.36 3.12
N TRP A 147 4.92 11.39 2.99
CA TRP A 147 5.84 11.18 4.11
C TRP A 147 5.55 12.06 5.33
N TYR A 148 5.22 13.35 5.11
CA TYR A 148 5.01 14.31 6.18
C TYR A 148 3.56 14.41 6.69
N SER A 149 2.66 13.57 6.20
CA SER A 149 1.26 13.57 6.67
C SER A 149 1.05 12.83 7.98
N PHE A 150 2.04 12.04 8.44
CA PHE A 150 1.90 11.19 9.62
C PHE A 150 1.64 11.97 10.93
N ASP A 151 2.07 13.24 10.98
CA ASP A 151 1.93 14.14 12.13
C ASP A 151 1.20 15.46 11.80
N ASP A 152 0.59 15.57 10.60
CA ASP A 152 -0.07 16.77 10.11
C ASP A 152 -1.52 16.47 9.68
N GLU A 153 -2.46 16.83 10.55
CA GLU A 153 -3.91 16.58 10.35
C GLU A 153 -4.45 17.29 9.11
N GLU A 154 -4.05 18.54 8.87
CA GLU A 154 -4.53 19.32 7.74
C GLU A 154 -3.98 18.79 6.40
N GLU A 155 -2.72 18.33 6.40
CA GLU A 155 -2.14 17.65 5.25
C GLU A 155 -2.86 16.32 4.99
N MET A 156 -3.14 15.53 6.01
CA MET A 156 -3.86 14.26 5.93
C MET A 156 -5.28 14.45 5.37
N LYS A 157 -6.05 15.40 5.92
CA LYS A 157 -7.41 15.75 5.44
C LYS A 157 -7.41 16.19 3.98
N ARG A 158 -6.46 17.06 3.59
CA ARG A 158 -6.35 17.54 2.21
C ARG A 158 -6.06 16.42 1.23
N GLN A 159 -5.17 15.50 1.60
CA GLN A 159 -4.81 14.37 0.77
C GLN A 159 -5.97 13.36 0.64
N LYS A 160 -6.69 13.12 1.73
CA LYS A 160 -7.92 12.30 1.72
C LYS A 160 -8.95 12.92 0.78
N ALA A 161 -9.25 14.21 0.94
CA ALA A 161 -10.23 14.91 0.11
C ALA A 161 -9.88 14.87 -1.38
N ALA A 162 -8.59 15.00 -1.74
CA ALA A 162 -8.17 14.91 -3.14
C ALA A 162 -8.38 13.52 -3.75
N LEU A 163 -8.15 12.45 -2.98
CA LEU A 163 -8.43 11.09 -3.45
C LEU A 163 -9.93 10.83 -3.53
N GLU A 164 -10.73 11.33 -2.58
CA GLU A 164 -12.20 11.24 -2.59
C GLU A 164 -12.81 12.00 -3.78
N GLU A 165 -12.29 13.18 -4.12
CA GLU A 165 -12.68 13.91 -5.32
C GLU A 165 -12.40 13.11 -6.59
N ALA A 166 -11.24 12.48 -6.67
CA ALA A 166 -10.86 11.64 -7.81
C ALA A 166 -11.72 10.37 -7.91
N LEU A 167 -12.10 9.76 -6.78
CA LEU A 167 -12.85 8.52 -6.69
C LEU A 167 -14.36 8.75 -6.80
N GLY A 168 -14.88 9.80 -6.18
CA GLY A 168 -16.30 10.18 -6.17
C GLY A 168 -17.08 9.76 -4.91
N HIS A 169 -16.42 9.15 -3.92
CA HIS A 169 -17.02 8.78 -2.63
C HIS A 169 -15.97 8.71 -1.50
N GLU A 170 -16.42 8.44 -0.26
CA GLU A 170 -15.57 8.40 0.94
C GLU A 170 -14.49 7.33 0.86
N VAL A 171 -13.26 7.69 1.23
CA VAL A 171 -12.11 6.80 1.43
C VAL A 171 -11.93 6.55 2.93
N VAL A 172 -12.03 5.30 3.36
CA VAL A 172 -12.05 4.94 4.78
C VAL A 172 -10.80 4.25 5.28
N SER A 173 -9.97 3.75 4.36
CA SER A 173 -8.74 2.99 4.66
C SER A 173 -7.50 3.80 4.33
N VAL A 174 -6.47 3.67 5.17
CA VAL A 174 -5.18 4.37 5.01
C VAL A 174 -4.01 3.41 5.27
N ARG A 175 -2.89 3.65 4.56
CA ARG A 175 -1.58 3.06 4.84
C ARG A 175 -0.50 4.10 4.62
N GLN A 176 0.26 4.41 5.66
CA GLN A 176 1.33 5.40 5.61
C GLN A 176 2.47 4.96 4.67
N HIS A 177 2.89 5.88 3.81
CA HIS A 177 4.02 5.68 2.91
C HIS A 177 5.30 5.33 3.69
N TYR A 178 6.01 4.29 3.25
CA TYR A 178 7.16 3.71 3.97
C TYR A 178 6.84 3.20 5.38
N LEU A 179 5.59 2.98 5.74
CA LEU A 179 5.13 2.68 7.10
C LEU A 179 5.65 3.74 8.11
N HIS A 180 5.75 5.02 7.66
CA HIS A 180 6.24 6.14 8.46
C HIS A 180 5.19 6.55 9.49
N TYR A 181 5.41 6.20 10.76
CA TYR A 181 4.39 6.23 11.79
C TYR A 181 4.97 6.57 13.17
N ASP A 182 4.35 7.50 13.88
CA ASP A 182 4.56 7.70 15.31
C ASP A 182 3.31 7.27 16.07
N ILE A 183 3.43 6.21 16.87
CA ILE A 183 2.32 5.61 17.63
C ILE A 183 1.64 6.61 18.58
N ARG A 184 2.31 7.70 18.96
CA ARG A 184 1.79 8.74 19.86
C ARG A 184 0.97 9.81 19.12
N VAL A 185 1.14 9.95 17.81
CA VAL A 185 0.57 11.06 17.03
C VAL A 185 -0.29 10.57 15.87
N THR A 186 0.25 9.67 15.03
CA THR A 186 -0.37 9.25 13.77
C THR A 186 -1.79 8.69 13.95
N PRO A 187 -2.10 7.86 14.96
CA PRO A 187 -3.46 7.36 15.17
C PRO A 187 -4.50 8.47 15.32
N ARG A 188 -4.16 9.54 16.03
CA ARG A 188 -5.06 10.70 16.22
C ARG A 188 -5.24 11.47 14.94
N VAL A 189 -4.16 11.70 14.18
CA VAL A 189 -4.18 12.39 12.89
C VAL A 189 -5.09 11.66 11.91
N GLN A 190 -4.93 10.34 11.80
CA GLN A 190 -5.76 9.50 10.95
C GLN A 190 -7.23 9.51 11.38
N ALA A 191 -7.51 9.34 12.68
CA ALA A 191 -8.87 9.38 13.22
C ALA A 191 -9.54 10.74 13.02
N ALA A 192 -8.81 11.86 13.24
CA ALA A 192 -9.29 13.22 13.02
C ALA A 192 -9.55 13.52 11.53
N ALA A 193 -8.83 12.88 10.62
CA ALA A 193 -9.11 12.93 9.18
C ALA A 193 -10.30 12.04 8.77
N GLY A 194 -10.89 11.29 9.70
CA GLY A 194 -12.07 10.47 9.45
C GLY A 194 -11.78 9.11 8.80
N PHE A 195 -10.55 8.58 8.92
CA PHE A 195 -10.27 7.20 8.56
C PHE A 195 -10.87 6.24 9.60
N LYS A 196 -11.35 5.11 9.10
CA LYS A 196 -11.93 4.03 9.93
C LYS A 196 -10.97 2.85 10.08
N TYR A 197 -10.06 2.68 9.12
CA TYR A 197 -9.13 1.55 9.05
C TYR A 197 -7.72 2.03 8.71
N ASP A 198 -6.76 1.58 9.50
CA ASP A 198 -5.32 1.71 9.22
C ASP A 198 -4.74 0.32 8.93
N ALA A 199 -3.78 0.23 8.03
CA ALA A 199 -3.08 -1.01 7.71
C ALA A 199 -1.56 -0.79 7.67
N THR A 200 -1.06 0.12 8.52
CA THR A 200 0.33 0.57 8.48
C THR A 200 1.25 -0.26 9.36
N LEU A 201 0.75 -0.80 10.49
CA LEU A 201 1.61 -1.36 11.53
C LEU A 201 2.17 -2.74 11.15
N GLY A 202 3.34 -2.72 10.52
CA GLY A 202 4.12 -3.89 10.11
C GLY A 202 5.62 -3.61 10.16
N PHE A 203 6.44 -4.58 9.82
CA PHE A 203 7.88 -4.42 9.69
C PHE A 203 8.27 -3.92 8.29
N ASN A 204 9.27 -3.04 8.21
CA ASN A 204 9.83 -2.59 6.93
C ASN A 204 10.90 -3.53 6.35
N ASP A 205 11.51 -4.34 7.20
CA ASP A 205 12.70 -5.15 6.88
C ASP A 205 12.57 -6.63 7.30
N ASN A 206 11.40 -7.01 7.80
CA ASN A 206 11.09 -8.36 8.24
C ASN A 206 9.61 -8.67 7.98
N VAL A 207 9.18 -9.91 8.26
CA VAL A 207 7.77 -10.35 8.22
C VAL A 207 7.38 -10.99 9.54
N GLY A 208 6.09 -11.01 9.83
CA GLY A 208 5.54 -11.60 11.05
C GLY A 208 4.76 -10.61 11.92
N PHE A 209 4.54 -10.98 13.16
CA PHE A 209 3.60 -10.33 14.08
C PHE A 209 4.29 -9.24 14.90
N ARG A 210 4.51 -8.06 14.32
CA ARG A 210 5.21 -6.93 14.96
C ARG A 210 4.62 -6.55 16.33
N PHE A 211 3.31 -6.64 16.47
CA PHE A 211 2.58 -6.31 17.70
C PHE A 211 2.08 -7.57 18.45
N GLY A 212 2.61 -8.76 18.12
CA GLY A 212 2.26 -10.01 18.76
C GLY A 212 0.86 -10.53 18.43
N THR A 213 0.17 -9.93 17.45
CA THR A 213 -1.18 -10.31 17.03
C THR A 213 -1.33 -10.29 15.52
N CYS A 214 -2.29 -11.07 15.01
CA CYS A 214 -2.82 -11.00 13.65
C CYS A 214 -4.31 -10.63 13.62
N TYR A 215 -4.89 -10.26 14.75
CA TYR A 215 -6.26 -9.78 14.80
C TYR A 215 -6.30 -8.26 14.62
N PRO A 216 -7.27 -7.71 13.90
CA PRO A 216 -7.56 -6.28 13.92
C PRO A 216 -7.91 -5.82 15.33
N TRP A 217 -7.49 -4.60 15.68
CA TRP A 217 -7.79 -4.00 16.98
C TRP A 217 -8.03 -2.49 16.86
N ARG A 218 -8.76 -1.90 17.81
CA ARG A 218 -8.92 -0.45 17.89
C ARG A 218 -7.63 0.19 18.34
N LEU A 219 -7.21 1.24 17.65
CA LEU A 219 -6.06 2.03 18.07
C LEU A 219 -6.36 2.81 19.34
N TRP A 220 -5.33 3.07 20.11
CA TRP A 220 -5.41 3.73 21.40
C TRP A 220 -4.70 5.09 21.34
N ASP A 221 -5.34 6.13 21.85
CA ASP A 221 -4.72 7.43 22.06
C ASP A 221 -3.93 7.42 23.38
N LEU A 222 -2.61 7.45 23.27
CA LEU A 222 -1.71 7.43 24.43
C LEU A 222 -1.74 8.73 25.25
N GLU A 223 -2.25 9.83 24.71
CA GLU A 223 -2.30 11.12 25.40
C GLU A 223 -3.60 11.27 26.20
N THR A 224 -4.72 10.87 25.61
CA THR A 224 -6.03 10.95 26.28
C THR A 224 -6.45 9.66 26.97
N GLU A 225 -5.66 8.59 26.82
CA GLU A 225 -5.90 7.24 27.35
C GLU A 225 -7.29 6.70 26.97
N LYS A 226 -7.64 6.81 25.66
CA LYS A 226 -8.93 6.37 25.12
C LYS A 226 -8.77 5.60 23.82
N GLU A 227 -9.73 4.73 23.56
CA GLU A 227 -9.88 4.14 22.23
C GLU A 227 -10.18 5.21 21.18
N LEU A 228 -9.55 5.08 20.01
CA LEU A 228 -9.84 5.86 18.84
C LEU A 228 -10.86 5.14 17.92
N PRO A 229 -11.66 5.88 17.15
CA PRO A 229 -12.63 5.28 16.23
C PRO A 229 -11.97 4.76 14.94
N ILE A 230 -10.79 4.19 15.05
CA ILE A 230 -10.02 3.63 13.94
C ILE A 230 -9.49 2.25 14.34
N VAL A 231 -9.57 1.31 13.41
CA VAL A 231 -9.13 -0.08 13.58
C VAL A 231 -7.86 -0.30 12.79
N GLU A 232 -6.84 -0.82 13.45
CA GLU A 232 -5.64 -1.33 12.78
C GLU A 232 -5.88 -2.75 12.26
N VAL A 233 -5.54 -2.98 10.98
CA VAL A 233 -5.44 -4.31 10.35
C VAL A 233 -3.95 -4.57 10.14
N PRO A 234 -3.28 -5.34 11.04
CA PRO A 234 -1.82 -5.39 11.07
C PRO A 234 -1.21 -5.97 9.80
N LEU A 235 -0.20 -5.31 9.28
CA LEU A 235 0.57 -5.81 8.16
C LEU A 235 1.51 -6.93 8.60
N ILE A 236 1.37 -8.12 8.02
CA ILE A 236 2.11 -9.33 8.43
C ILE A 236 3.23 -9.69 7.47
N ILE A 237 2.96 -9.64 6.18
CA ILE A 237 3.94 -10.00 5.13
C ILE A 237 3.99 -8.87 4.10
N GLN A 238 5.21 -8.48 3.69
CA GLN A 238 5.40 -7.60 2.55
C GLN A 238 6.53 -8.09 1.63
N ASP A 239 6.35 -7.89 0.34
CA ASP A 239 7.29 -8.27 -0.71
C ASP A 239 8.67 -7.64 -0.52
N GLY A 240 8.71 -6.34 -0.26
CA GLY A 240 9.94 -5.59 -0.07
C GLY A 240 10.78 -6.05 1.10
N ALA A 241 10.16 -6.49 2.21
CA ALA A 241 10.88 -7.02 3.36
C ALA A 241 11.51 -8.37 3.09
N MET A 242 10.82 -9.25 2.36
CA MET A 242 11.34 -10.58 2.04
C MET A 242 12.38 -10.57 0.92
N LEU A 243 12.07 -9.92 -0.20
CA LEU A 243 12.72 -10.16 -1.48
C LEU A 243 13.69 -9.05 -1.93
N ASN A 244 13.69 -7.86 -1.29
CA ASN A 244 14.56 -6.76 -1.73
C ASN A 244 16.03 -7.11 -1.51
N PRO A 245 16.88 -7.14 -2.57
CA PRO A 245 18.29 -7.56 -2.45
C PRO A 245 19.16 -6.54 -1.70
N ALA A 246 18.70 -5.30 -1.53
CA ALA A 246 19.46 -4.24 -0.86
C ALA A 246 19.14 -4.13 0.64
N LYS A 247 17.94 -4.54 1.06
CA LYS A 247 17.48 -4.40 2.45
C LYS A 247 16.55 -5.55 2.84
N GLY A 248 16.26 -5.67 4.13
CA GLY A 248 15.37 -6.70 4.67
C GLY A 248 16.00 -8.09 4.70
N MET A 249 15.19 -9.11 4.56
CA MET A 249 15.57 -10.52 4.73
C MET A 249 16.38 -11.08 3.55
N ARG A 250 16.24 -10.51 2.36
CA ARG A 250 16.97 -10.90 1.11
C ARG A 250 16.80 -12.35 0.74
N LEU A 251 15.59 -12.86 0.88
CA LEU A 251 15.26 -14.26 0.62
C LEU A 251 15.09 -14.51 -0.89
N ASP A 252 15.31 -15.74 -1.30
CA ASP A 252 14.88 -16.25 -2.60
C ASP A 252 13.37 -16.57 -2.60
N GLU A 253 12.82 -16.88 -3.79
CA GLU A 253 11.41 -17.17 -3.98
C GLU A 253 10.95 -18.37 -3.13
N GLU A 254 11.73 -19.47 -3.11
CA GLU A 254 11.34 -20.68 -2.40
C GLU A 254 11.37 -20.51 -0.88
N THR A 255 12.43 -19.92 -0.36
CA THR A 255 12.53 -19.60 1.07
C THR A 255 11.40 -18.66 1.49
N SER A 256 11.10 -17.62 0.69
CA SER A 256 9.98 -16.71 0.95
C SER A 256 8.64 -17.44 0.98
N PHE A 257 8.42 -18.40 0.08
CA PHE A 257 7.20 -19.20 0.08
C PHE A 257 7.08 -20.08 1.32
N GLN A 258 8.18 -20.62 1.85
CA GLN A 258 8.16 -21.35 3.14
C GLN A 258 7.75 -20.41 4.30
N TYR A 259 8.24 -19.17 4.34
CA TYR A 259 7.78 -18.16 5.32
C TYR A 259 6.28 -17.89 5.21
N VAL A 260 5.77 -17.70 3.99
CA VAL A 260 4.32 -17.52 3.77
C VAL A 260 3.53 -18.69 4.35
N LYS A 261 3.95 -19.93 4.09
CA LYS A 261 3.28 -21.13 4.61
C LYS A 261 3.32 -21.22 6.14
N GLN A 262 4.47 -20.95 6.74
CA GLN A 262 4.65 -21.00 8.20
C GLN A 262 3.75 -19.96 8.88
N ILE A 263 3.79 -18.72 8.42
CA ILE A 263 2.98 -17.64 8.99
C ILE A 263 1.49 -17.90 8.78
N ALA A 264 1.09 -18.36 7.58
CA ALA A 264 -0.30 -18.73 7.31
C ALA A 264 -0.81 -19.84 8.24
N THR A 265 0.04 -20.82 8.55
CA THR A 265 -0.31 -21.90 9.50
C THR A 265 -0.54 -21.35 10.91
N GLU A 266 0.28 -20.39 11.37
CA GLU A 266 0.07 -19.77 12.68
C GLU A 266 -1.19 -18.91 12.72
N VAL A 267 -1.46 -18.16 11.65
CA VAL A 267 -2.70 -17.38 11.52
C VAL A 267 -3.93 -18.29 11.48
N GLU A 268 -3.88 -19.38 10.72
CA GLU A 268 -4.94 -20.40 10.67
C GLU A 268 -5.21 -21.01 12.05
N ARG A 269 -4.15 -21.34 12.79
CA ARG A 269 -4.25 -21.96 14.14
C ARG A 269 -5.04 -21.10 15.12
N VAL A 270 -4.92 -19.78 15.01
CA VAL A 270 -5.64 -18.85 15.88
C VAL A 270 -6.90 -18.26 15.26
N GLY A 271 -7.16 -18.48 13.95
CA GLY A 271 -8.32 -17.93 13.24
C GLY A 271 -8.24 -16.42 12.99
N GLY A 272 -7.02 -15.90 12.83
CA GLY A 272 -6.75 -14.46 12.65
C GLY A 272 -6.84 -14.00 11.19
N VAL A 273 -6.17 -12.87 10.89
CA VAL A 273 -6.04 -12.27 9.55
C VAL A 273 -4.59 -12.32 9.10
N LEU A 274 -4.35 -12.85 7.91
CA LEU A 274 -3.07 -12.75 7.22
C LEU A 274 -3.10 -11.60 6.23
N THR A 275 -2.49 -10.47 6.57
CA THR A 275 -2.39 -9.32 5.68
C THR A 275 -1.11 -9.38 4.87
N LEU A 276 -1.25 -9.33 3.53
CA LEU A 276 -0.15 -9.31 2.59
C LEU A 276 -0.09 -7.97 1.87
N LEU A 277 1.11 -7.41 1.75
CA LEU A 277 1.42 -6.27 0.92
C LEU A 277 2.29 -6.70 -0.27
N TRP A 278 1.84 -6.37 -1.47
CA TRP A 278 2.60 -6.48 -2.71
C TRP A 278 2.51 -5.19 -3.51
N HIS A 279 3.66 -4.62 -3.89
CA HIS A 279 3.69 -3.43 -4.73
C HIS A 279 3.38 -3.80 -6.19
N PRO A 280 2.46 -3.11 -6.90
CA PRO A 280 2.09 -3.48 -8.27
C PRO A 280 3.24 -3.52 -9.27
N ASN A 281 4.25 -2.68 -9.10
CA ASN A 281 5.45 -2.68 -9.93
C ASN A 281 6.29 -3.97 -9.80
N SER A 282 6.04 -4.81 -8.78
CA SER A 282 6.72 -6.10 -8.59
C SER A 282 6.37 -7.12 -9.66
N VAL A 283 5.29 -6.95 -10.42
CA VAL A 283 4.92 -7.80 -11.55
C VAL A 283 6.03 -7.88 -12.61
N ALA A 284 6.82 -6.83 -12.76
CA ALA A 284 7.98 -6.80 -13.66
C ALA A 284 9.12 -7.72 -13.21
N ASN A 285 9.11 -8.15 -11.95
CA ASN A 285 10.09 -9.08 -11.38
C ASN A 285 9.46 -10.48 -11.27
N LYS A 286 9.80 -11.35 -12.20
CA LYS A 286 9.19 -12.68 -12.30
C LYS A 286 9.21 -13.52 -11.00
N PRO A 287 10.30 -13.59 -10.22
CA PRO A 287 10.28 -14.27 -8.90
C PRO A 287 9.25 -13.68 -7.93
N TRP A 288 9.12 -12.36 -7.86
CA TRP A 288 8.16 -11.70 -6.97
C TRP A 288 6.71 -11.96 -7.37
N TRP A 289 6.45 -11.92 -8.67
CA TRP A 289 5.14 -12.25 -9.24
C TRP A 289 4.76 -13.73 -9.04
N ASN A 290 5.70 -14.63 -9.29
CA ASN A 290 5.49 -16.07 -9.09
C ASN A 290 5.15 -16.38 -7.62
N LEU A 291 5.89 -15.77 -6.68
CA LEU A 291 5.64 -15.95 -5.26
C LEU A 291 4.24 -15.49 -4.87
N TYR A 292 3.79 -14.33 -5.39
CA TYR A 292 2.44 -13.83 -5.17
C TYR A 292 1.38 -14.84 -5.67
N CYS A 293 1.46 -15.25 -6.92
CA CYS A 293 0.52 -16.20 -7.51
C CYS A 293 0.48 -17.54 -6.76
N ARG A 294 1.66 -18.08 -6.39
CA ARG A 294 1.77 -19.31 -5.60
C ARG A 294 1.14 -19.17 -4.22
N SER A 295 1.33 -18.01 -3.60
CA SER A 295 0.73 -17.70 -2.29
C SER A 295 -0.79 -17.65 -2.37
N LEU A 296 -1.37 -17.04 -3.39
CA LEU A 296 -2.82 -17.00 -3.60
C LEU A 296 -3.42 -18.41 -3.74
N VAL A 297 -2.81 -19.25 -4.57
CA VAL A 297 -3.26 -20.64 -4.77
C VAL A 297 -3.22 -21.42 -3.46
N TYR A 298 -2.10 -21.34 -2.73
CA TYR A 298 -1.94 -22.00 -1.43
C TYR A 298 -2.99 -21.55 -0.41
N LEU A 299 -3.22 -20.24 -0.29
CA LEU A 299 -4.17 -19.69 0.67
C LEU A 299 -5.63 -20.04 0.31
N LYS A 300 -5.95 -20.15 -0.99
CA LYS A 300 -7.23 -20.67 -1.45
C LYS A 300 -7.43 -22.15 -1.09
N GLU A 301 -6.41 -22.98 -1.29
CA GLU A 301 -6.42 -24.40 -0.90
C GLU A 301 -6.62 -24.59 0.61
N LYS A 302 -6.09 -23.65 1.42
CA LYS A 302 -6.29 -23.56 2.85
C LYS A 302 -7.70 -23.02 3.24
N GLN A 303 -8.56 -22.78 2.27
CA GLN A 303 -9.93 -22.30 2.47
C GLN A 303 -10.00 -20.94 3.23
N ALA A 304 -9.02 -20.06 3.04
CA ALA A 304 -9.05 -18.72 3.62
C ALA A 304 -10.28 -17.92 3.15
N PHE A 305 -10.78 -17.04 4.01
CA PHE A 305 -11.74 -16.00 3.66
C PHE A 305 -10.98 -14.79 3.12
N PHE A 306 -11.13 -14.48 1.84
CA PHE A 306 -10.49 -13.32 1.23
C PHE A 306 -11.42 -12.14 1.24
N ALA A 307 -10.96 -10.99 1.77
CA ALA A 307 -11.73 -9.75 1.70
C ALA A 307 -10.80 -8.52 1.78
N PRO A 308 -11.23 -7.36 1.26
CA PRO A 308 -10.54 -6.09 1.43
C PRO A 308 -10.62 -5.61 2.89
N ILE A 309 -9.84 -4.59 3.25
CA ILE A 309 -9.70 -4.11 4.63
C ILE A 309 -11.04 -3.77 5.26
N ARG A 310 -11.89 -3.01 4.57
CA ARG A 310 -13.21 -2.60 5.07
C ARG A 310 -14.06 -3.80 5.46
N GLU A 311 -14.23 -4.75 4.56
CA GLU A 311 -15.07 -5.93 4.78
C GLU A 311 -14.54 -6.81 5.91
N LEU A 312 -13.19 -7.00 5.97
CA LEU A 312 -12.54 -7.73 7.04
C LEU A 312 -12.73 -7.09 8.41
N ALA A 313 -12.54 -5.78 8.50
CA ALA A 313 -12.69 -5.06 9.76
C ALA A 313 -14.15 -5.07 10.23
N GLU A 314 -15.12 -4.95 9.32
CA GLU A 314 -16.55 -5.07 9.61
C GLU A 314 -16.91 -6.50 10.08
N ALA A 315 -16.34 -7.53 9.45
CA ALA A 315 -16.56 -8.91 9.86
C ALA A 315 -15.99 -9.20 11.27
N THR A 316 -14.88 -8.59 11.67
CA THR A 316 -14.30 -8.75 13.02
C THR A 316 -15.11 -8.04 14.10
N ASN A 317 -15.78 -6.94 13.78
CA ASN A 317 -16.70 -6.25 14.71
C ASN A 317 -17.94 -7.10 15.06
N CYS A 318 -18.27 -8.10 14.26
CA CYS A 318 -19.32 -9.09 14.53
C CYS A 318 -18.87 -10.20 15.49
N HIS A 319 -17.57 -10.35 15.76
CA HIS A 319 -17.09 -11.24 16.80
C HIS A 319 -17.01 -10.46 18.12
N PRO A 320 -17.81 -10.81 19.14
CA PRO A 320 -17.63 -10.21 20.45
C PRO A 320 -16.19 -10.47 20.88
N ILE A 321 -15.43 -9.40 21.13
CA ILE A 321 -14.22 -9.49 21.95
C ILE A 321 -14.65 -10.36 23.13
N ILE A 322 -13.98 -11.48 23.35
CA ILE A 322 -14.24 -12.36 24.49
C ILE A 322 -14.06 -11.50 25.75
N LYS A 323 -15.15 -10.86 26.19
CA LYS A 323 -15.29 -10.39 27.55
C LYS A 323 -15.48 -11.65 28.37
N ASP A 324 -14.53 -11.89 29.27
CA ASP A 324 -14.45 -12.99 30.21
C ASP A 324 -13.61 -14.21 29.78
N GLN A 325 -12.29 -14.03 29.82
CA GLN A 325 -11.45 -14.98 30.52
C GLN A 325 -10.80 -14.24 31.70
N THR A 326 -11.53 -14.13 32.79
CA THR A 326 -10.93 -13.99 34.13
C THR A 326 -10.01 -15.19 34.33
N ILE A 327 -8.71 -14.95 34.27
CA ILE A 327 -7.70 -15.90 34.73
C ILE A 327 -7.93 -16.02 36.22
N SER A 328 -8.49 -17.13 36.65
CA SER A 328 -8.54 -17.55 38.08
C SER A 328 -7.21 -18.16 38.48
#